data_9d8d7a575cdf7bdebcabe037a0efda21
#
_entry.id   9d8d7a575cdf7bdebcabe037a0efda21
#
_cell.length_a   1.000
_cell.length_b   1.000
_cell.length_c   1.000
_cell.angle_alpha   90.00
_cell.angle_beta   90.00
_cell.angle_gamma   90.00
#
_symmetry.space_group_name_H-M   'P 1'
#
loop_
_entity.id
_entity.type
_entity.pdbx_description
1 polymer ?
#
loop_
_entity_poly.entity_id
_entity_poly.type
_entity_poly.pdbx_seq_one_letter_code
_entity_poly.pdbx_strand_id
1 'polypeptide(L)'
;MASEVLKLATFRGDASSVQALLTVGSGKTCTVLSVTICETENAAETFKLLIDDGGSGADTYIYFDQALAAKATFEHTSKFVMEAADHLSIITGDSSNIDVCVSYLEQTL
;
A
#
# COMPACT_ATOMS: atom_id res chain seq x y z
N MET A 1 -23.45 5.00 -14.95
CA MET A 1 -22.36 5.34 -15.88
C MET A 1 -21.02 5.10 -15.20
N ALA A 2 -20.11 4.42 -15.86
CA ALA A 2 -18.76 4.20 -15.34
C ALA A 2 -17.94 5.49 -15.41
N SER A 3 -17.07 5.71 -14.44
CA SER A 3 -16.15 6.84 -14.43
C SER A 3 -14.77 6.36 -14.00
N GLU A 4 -13.75 7.11 -14.40
CA GLU A 4 -12.36 6.80 -14.10
C GLU A 4 -11.69 8.05 -13.57
N VAL A 5 -10.95 7.92 -12.47
CA VAL A 5 -10.24 9.04 -11.83
C VAL A 5 -8.87 8.58 -11.37
N LEU A 6 -7.84 9.34 -11.73
CA LEU A 6 -6.51 9.15 -11.17
C LEU A 6 -6.47 9.75 -9.76
N LYS A 7 -5.95 9.00 -8.81
CA LYS A 7 -5.93 9.39 -7.40
C LYS A 7 -4.59 9.09 -6.74
N LEU A 8 -4.35 9.75 -5.62
CA LEU A 8 -3.19 9.53 -4.76
C LEU A 8 -3.67 9.27 -3.35
N ALA A 9 -3.20 8.17 -2.76
CA ALA A 9 -3.35 7.90 -1.33
C ALA A 9 -1.99 8.05 -0.67
N THR A 10 -1.96 8.59 0.56
CA THR A 10 -0.73 8.77 1.30
C THR A 10 -0.87 8.25 2.71
N PHE A 11 0.25 7.80 3.27
CA PHE A 11 0.37 7.43 4.66
C PHE A 11 1.67 7.99 5.21
N ARG A 12 1.65 8.44 6.46
CA ARG A 12 2.83 8.92 7.13
C ARG A 12 2.80 8.50 8.59
N GLY A 13 3.87 7.92 9.07
CA GLY A 13 4.00 7.55 10.46
C GLY A 13 4.56 6.17 10.67
N ASP A 14 4.30 5.62 11.86
CA ASP A 14 4.76 4.32 12.31
C ASP A 14 3.80 3.24 11.81
N ALA A 15 4.33 2.24 11.12
CA ALA A 15 3.57 1.11 10.61
C ALA A 15 3.95 -0.21 11.28
N SER A 16 4.40 -0.17 12.55
CA SER A 16 4.72 -1.39 13.29
C SER A 16 3.49 -2.25 13.55
N SER A 17 2.29 -1.71 13.40
CA SER A 17 1.06 -2.48 13.23
C SER A 17 0.52 -2.25 11.84
N VAL A 18 -0.31 -3.18 11.34
CA VAL A 18 -0.81 -3.11 9.96
C VAL A 18 -1.56 -1.81 9.72
N GLN A 19 -1.18 -1.10 8.65
CA GLN A 19 -1.83 0.14 8.23
C GLN A 19 -2.42 -0.04 6.84
N ALA A 20 -3.70 0.26 6.69
CA ALA A 20 -4.36 0.25 5.38
C ALA A 20 -3.95 1.50 4.61
N LEU A 21 -3.36 1.30 3.43
CA LEU A 21 -2.96 2.40 2.55
C LEU A 21 -4.09 2.79 1.61
N LEU A 22 -4.84 1.80 1.15
CA LEU A 22 -5.91 1.99 0.18
C LEU A 22 -6.98 0.92 0.41
N THR A 23 -8.22 1.35 0.53
CA THR A 23 -9.38 0.46 0.63
C THR A 23 -10.29 0.71 -0.56
N VAL A 24 -10.63 -0.36 -1.29
CA VAL A 24 -11.50 -0.24 -2.45
C VAL A 24 -12.96 -0.22 -2.00
N GLY A 25 -13.67 0.82 -2.38
CA GLY A 25 -15.07 0.99 -2.01
C GLY A 25 -16.02 0.07 -2.80
N SER A 26 -17.25 -0.02 -2.31
CA SER A 26 -18.29 -0.78 -2.97
C SER A 26 -18.59 -0.22 -4.37
N GLY A 27 -18.73 -1.10 -5.35
CA GLY A 27 -18.99 -0.71 -6.73
C GLY A 27 -17.79 -0.13 -7.46
N LYS A 28 -16.58 -0.31 -6.89
CA LYS A 28 -15.36 0.27 -7.45
C LYS A 28 -14.31 -0.77 -7.70
N THR A 29 -13.39 -0.43 -8.60
CA THR A 29 -12.18 -1.20 -8.89
C THR A 29 -11.02 -0.22 -8.90
N CYS A 30 -9.91 -0.59 -8.27
CA CYS A 30 -8.70 0.26 -8.26
C CYS A 30 -7.56 -0.46 -8.96
N THR A 31 -6.90 0.22 -9.88
CA THR A 31 -5.64 -0.24 -10.47
C THR A 31 -4.52 0.54 -9.81
N VAL A 32 -3.67 -0.15 -9.06
CA VAL A 32 -2.50 0.48 -8.44
C VAL A 32 -1.43 0.66 -9.49
N LEU A 33 -0.95 1.87 -9.64
CA LEU A 33 0.06 2.23 -10.65
C LEU A 33 1.46 2.20 -10.05
N SER A 34 1.62 2.70 -8.83
CA SER A 34 2.91 2.68 -8.13
C SER A 34 2.71 2.82 -6.63
N VAL A 35 3.67 2.29 -5.88
CA VAL A 35 3.76 2.47 -4.42
C VAL A 35 5.17 2.94 -4.12
N THR A 36 5.31 4.08 -3.47
CA THR A 36 6.60 4.65 -3.07
C THR A 36 6.66 4.66 -1.56
N ILE A 37 7.70 4.07 -0.99
CA ILE A 37 7.89 3.95 0.46
C ILE A 37 9.23 4.58 0.83
N CYS A 38 9.19 5.61 1.66
CA CYS A 38 10.38 6.35 2.09
C CYS A 38 10.58 6.18 3.59
N GLU A 39 11.78 5.74 3.99
CA GLU A 39 12.15 5.66 5.41
C GLU A 39 12.62 7.03 5.88
N THR A 40 12.00 7.58 6.94
CA THR A 40 12.20 8.97 7.35
C THR A 40 12.88 9.16 8.70
N GLU A 41 13.21 8.08 9.41
CA GLU A 41 13.82 8.19 10.74
C GLU A 41 15.29 7.81 10.81
N ASN A 42 15.94 7.63 9.66
CA ASN A 42 17.36 7.25 9.61
C ASN A 42 17.62 5.91 10.33
N ALA A 43 16.70 4.97 10.20
CA ALA A 43 16.81 3.64 10.80
C ALA A 43 16.42 2.59 9.75
N ALA A 44 17.31 1.66 9.46
CA ALA A 44 17.01 0.58 8.52
C ALA A 44 15.82 -0.24 9.01
N GLU A 45 14.98 -0.67 8.05
CA GLU A 45 13.72 -1.31 8.33
C GLU A 45 13.47 -2.47 7.37
N THR A 46 12.53 -3.32 7.69
CA THR A 46 11.94 -4.24 6.72
C THR A 46 10.44 -3.97 6.67
N PHE A 47 9.81 -4.30 5.55
CA PHE A 47 8.37 -4.14 5.45
C PHE A 47 7.72 -5.29 4.71
N LYS A 48 6.44 -5.48 4.99
CA LYS A 48 5.55 -6.34 4.22
C LYS A 48 4.53 -5.43 3.55
N LEU A 49 4.35 -5.61 2.24
CA LEU A 49 3.28 -4.96 1.49
C LEU A 49 2.34 -6.06 1.05
N LEU A 50 1.07 -5.94 1.39
CA LEU A 50 0.13 -7.04 1.24
C LEU A 50 -1.24 -6.57 0.78
N ILE A 51 -1.99 -7.49 0.20
CA ILE A 51 -3.40 -7.28 -0.12
C ILE A 51 -4.22 -8.19 0.78
N ASP A 52 -5.12 -7.57 1.54
CA ASP A 52 -6.12 -8.23 2.36
C ASP A 52 -7.42 -8.22 1.56
N ASP A 53 -8.05 -9.36 1.37
CA ASP A 53 -9.19 -9.52 0.48
C ASP A 53 -10.55 -9.33 1.18
N GLY A 54 -10.69 -8.26 1.94
CA GLY A 54 -11.99 -7.89 2.48
C GLY A 54 -12.40 -8.65 3.73
N GLY A 55 -11.43 -9.15 4.48
CA GLY A 55 -11.72 -9.76 5.78
C GLY A 55 -11.98 -11.24 5.73
N SER A 56 -11.73 -11.90 4.62
CA SER A 56 -11.79 -13.37 4.57
C SER A 56 -10.67 -14.02 5.38
N GLY A 57 -9.69 -13.22 5.81
CA GLY A 57 -8.56 -13.68 6.59
C GLY A 57 -7.38 -14.16 5.74
N ALA A 58 -7.48 -14.06 4.44
CA ALA A 58 -6.39 -14.46 3.54
C ALA A 58 -5.63 -13.23 3.06
N ASP A 59 -4.34 -13.15 3.41
CA ASP A 59 -3.46 -12.08 2.98
C ASP A 59 -2.57 -12.57 1.85
N THR A 60 -2.41 -11.74 0.83
CA THR A 60 -1.47 -12.02 -0.25
C THR A 60 -0.34 -10.99 -0.17
N TYR A 61 0.88 -11.45 0.00
CA TYR A 61 2.04 -10.58 0.14
C TYR A 61 2.62 -10.25 -1.22
N ILE A 62 2.80 -8.95 -1.47
CA ILE A 62 3.55 -8.46 -2.64
C ILE A 62 5.03 -8.44 -2.30
N TYR A 63 5.37 -7.97 -1.11
CA TYR A 63 6.72 -8.04 -0.54
C TYR A 63 6.63 -8.59 0.87
N PHE A 64 7.56 -9.45 1.21
CA PHE A 64 7.62 -10.07 2.53
C PHE A 64 9.00 -9.83 3.12
N ASP A 65 9.07 -9.00 4.15
CA ASP A 65 10.32 -8.59 4.80
C ASP A 65 11.34 -8.01 3.81
N GLN A 66 10.84 -7.12 2.95
CA GLN A 66 11.68 -6.39 2.02
C GLN A 66 12.53 -5.37 2.77
N ALA A 67 13.83 -5.36 2.51
CA ALA A 67 14.72 -4.42 3.15
C ALA A 67 14.45 -3.00 2.69
N LEU A 68 14.43 -2.07 3.64
CA LEU A 68 14.31 -0.63 3.40
C LEU A 68 15.44 0.05 4.19
N ALA A 69 16.46 0.50 3.50
CA ALA A 69 17.60 1.12 4.15
C ALA A 69 17.21 2.46 4.78
N ALA A 70 18.00 2.89 5.76
CA ALA A 70 17.79 4.20 6.41
C ALA A 70 17.78 5.31 5.36
N LYS A 71 16.79 6.18 5.41
CA LYS A 71 16.60 7.32 4.50
C LYS A 71 16.42 6.93 3.04
N ALA A 72 16.19 5.65 2.75
CA ALA A 72 16.04 5.18 1.38
C ALA A 72 14.57 5.20 0.96
N THR A 73 14.36 5.22 -0.35
CA THR A 73 13.05 5.10 -0.96
C THR A 73 12.98 3.81 -1.74
N PHE A 74 11.93 3.03 -1.50
CA PHE A 74 11.63 1.83 -2.25
C PHE A 74 10.45 2.11 -3.16
N GLU A 75 10.53 1.66 -4.40
CA GLU A 75 9.51 1.93 -5.40
C GLU A 75 9.01 0.64 -6.02
N HIS A 76 7.70 0.44 -5.97
CA HIS A 76 7.01 -0.65 -6.65
C HIS A 76 6.27 -0.06 -7.85
N THR A 77 6.53 -0.57 -9.05
CA THR A 77 5.97 -0.01 -10.28
C THR A 77 5.16 -1.01 -11.10
N SER A 78 5.08 -2.26 -10.70
CA SER A 78 4.23 -3.24 -11.38
C SER A 78 2.78 -2.99 -11.01
N LYS A 79 1.93 -2.92 -12.03
CA LYS A 79 0.51 -2.63 -11.84
C LYS A 79 -0.25 -3.86 -11.37
N PHE A 80 -1.24 -3.66 -10.51
CA PHE A 80 -2.18 -4.72 -10.13
C PHE A 80 -3.55 -4.13 -9.87
N VAL A 81 -4.57 -4.95 -9.99
CA VAL A 81 -5.98 -4.53 -9.86
C VAL A 81 -6.53 -5.07 -8.55
N MET A 82 -7.22 -4.19 -7.81
CA MET A 82 -7.91 -4.54 -6.57
C MET A 82 -9.41 -4.36 -6.76
N GLU A 83 -10.17 -5.29 -6.21
CA GLU A 83 -11.64 -5.27 -6.28
C GLU A 83 -12.25 -4.74 -4.99
N ALA A 84 -13.56 -4.54 -5.02
CA ALA A 84 -14.29 -4.01 -3.86
C ALA A 84 -13.98 -4.81 -2.59
N ALA A 85 -13.78 -4.10 -1.49
CA ALA A 85 -13.42 -4.59 -0.17
C ALA A 85 -11.97 -5.00 0.01
N ASP A 86 -11.16 -5.07 -1.04
CA ASP A 86 -9.72 -5.33 -0.91
C ASP A 86 -9.02 -4.15 -0.24
N HIS A 87 -8.01 -4.46 0.58
CA HIS A 87 -7.16 -3.46 1.23
C HIS A 87 -5.71 -3.66 0.79
N LEU A 88 -5.06 -2.58 0.38
CA LEU A 88 -3.61 -2.57 0.26
C LEU A 88 -3.06 -2.09 1.59
N SER A 89 -2.24 -2.89 2.23
CA SER A 89 -1.75 -2.62 3.58
C SER A 89 -0.25 -2.77 3.67
N ILE A 90 0.34 -2.12 4.68
CA ILE A 90 1.77 -2.19 4.96
C ILE A 90 1.99 -2.43 6.45
N ILE A 91 3.05 -3.18 6.78
CA ILE A 91 3.53 -3.33 8.14
C ILE A 91 5.06 -3.36 8.11
N THR A 92 5.68 -2.64 9.04
CA THR A 92 7.13 -2.64 9.20
C THR A 92 7.54 -3.57 10.33
N GLY A 93 8.79 -4.05 10.29
CA GLY A 93 9.31 -4.96 11.32
C GLY A 93 9.54 -4.28 12.66
N ASP A 94 9.90 -3.02 12.65
CA ASP A 94 10.15 -2.23 13.85
C ASP A 94 9.38 -0.91 13.81
N SER A 95 9.34 -0.19 14.92
CA SER A 95 8.69 1.13 14.96
C SER A 95 9.62 2.17 14.35
N SER A 96 9.38 2.47 13.10
CA SER A 96 10.10 3.49 12.34
C SER A 96 9.07 4.24 11.51
N ASN A 97 9.28 5.54 11.33
CA ASN A 97 8.36 6.32 10.52
C ASN A 97 8.67 6.16 9.05
N ILE A 98 7.62 6.00 8.27
CA ILE A 98 7.70 5.92 6.82
C ILE A 98 6.68 6.89 6.19
N ASP A 99 7.00 7.37 5.01
CA ASP A 99 6.06 8.09 4.17
C ASP A 99 5.76 7.23 2.96
N VAL A 100 4.48 7.04 2.66
CA VAL A 100 4.03 6.19 1.57
C VAL A 100 3.12 6.97 0.64
N CYS A 101 3.35 6.81 -0.66
CA CYS A 101 2.46 7.35 -1.70
C CYS A 101 1.99 6.20 -2.58
N VAL A 102 0.69 6.12 -2.81
CA VAL A 102 0.09 5.15 -3.72
C VAL A 102 -0.64 5.90 -4.82
N SER A 103 -0.16 5.76 -6.05
CA SER A 103 -0.84 6.30 -7.22
C SER A 103 -1.73 5.23 -7.81
N TYR A 104 -2.99 5.55 -8.07
CA TYR A 104 -3.93 4.54 -8.57
C TYR A 104 -5.02 5.16 -9.43
N LEU A 105 -5.63 4.31 -10.24
CA LEU A 105 -6.81 4.65 -11.04
C LEU A 105 -8.02 4.00 -10.39
N GLU A 106 -9.02 4.80 -10.05
CA GLU A 106 -10.27 4.29 -9.51
C GLU A 106 -11.33 4.31 -10.59
N GLN A 107 -11.99 3.18 -10.79
CA GLN A 107 -13.11 3.04 -11.71
C GLN A 107 -14.37 2.76 -10.93
N THR A 108 -15.41 3.51 -11.23
CA THR A 108 -16.75 3.31 -10.66
C THR A 108 -17.60 2.58 -11.68
N LEU A 109 -18.20 1.50 -11.28
CA LEU A 109 -19.00 0.64 -12.14
C LEU A 109 -20.48 0.99 -12.09
#